data_06c7ba4988951b32fea87271182e5b66
#
_entry.id   06c7ba4988951b32fea87271182e5b66
#
_cell.length_a   1.000
_cell.length_b   1.000
_cell.length_c   1.000
_cell.angle_alpha   90.00
_cell.angle_beta   90.00
_cell.angle_gamma   90.00
#
_symmetry.space_group_name_H-M   'P 1'
#
loop_
_entity.id
_entity.type
_entity.pdbx_description
1 polymer ?
#
loop_
_entity_poly.entity_id
_entity_poly.type
_entity_poly.pdbx_seq_one_letter_code
_entity_poly.pdbx_strand_id
1 'polypeptide(L)'
;YKNVLDVHLVGSFAMTKAVVPYMKAQNFGRVIFQASMTSYIGQPMVVGYSTAKAGFLGMIHTLTAELAEFGITVNAIAPGWIDTPMFHKATDNDPPRLAKIMGRIPAKKVGDPMDVGMTAAFLCSNAARYISGTCVPVDGGALIGF
;
A
#
# COMPACT_ATOMS: atom_id res chain seq x y z
N TYR A 1 8.94 17.05 5.86
CA TYR A 1 9.49 15.91 5.14
C TYR A 1 9.86 14.79 6.11
N LYS A 2 10.78 15.05 7.07
CA LYS A 2 11.26 14.04 8.03
C LYS A 2 10.13 13.37 8.81
N ASN A 3 9.23 14.12 9.41
CA ASN A 3 8.11 13.58 10.19
C ASN A 3 7.22 12.62 9.36
N VAL A 4 7.05 12.86 8.08
CA VAL A 4 6.28 11.97 7.20
C VAL A 4 7.01 10.64 6.99
N LEU A 5 8.33 10.68 6.81
CA LEU A 5 9.14 9.46 6.72
C LEU A 5 9.14 8.70 8.04
N ASP A 6 9.30 9.40 9.16
CA ASP A 6 9.33 8.80 10.49
C ASP A 6 8.02 8.05 10.80
N VAL A 7 6.88 8.68 10.53
CA VAL A 7 5.56 8.07 10.78
C VAL A 7 5.29 6.90 9.83
N HIS A 8 5.44 7.11 8.52
CA HIS A 8 5.00 6.11 7.55
C HIS A 8 6.02 4.98 7.34
N LEU A 9 7.31 5.31 7.19
CA LEU A 9 8.32 4.33 6.83
C LEU A 9 9.01 3.76 8.08
N VAL A 10 9.60 4.62 8.90
CA VAL A 10 10.35 4.20 10.07
C VAL A 10 9.44 3.52 11.10
N GLY A 11 8.24 4.07 11.35
CA GLY A 11 7.25 3.49 12.25
C GLY A 11 6.79 2.10 11.78
N SER A 12 6.52 1.94 10.49
CA SER A 12 6.15 0.62 9.93
C SER A 12 7.27 -0.41 10.05
N PHE A 13 8.52 0.01 9.84
CA PHE A 13 9.69 -0.85 10.05
C PHE A 13 9.85 -1.24 11.52
N ALA A 14 9.69 -0.29 12.44
CA ALA A 14 9.79 -0.54 13.88
C ALA A 14 8.74 -1.58 14.35
N MET A 15 7.49 -1.44 13.89
CA MET A 15 6.42 -2.41 14.17
C MET A 15 6.77 -3.80 13.60
N THR A 16 7.24 -3.86 12.37
CA THR A 16 7.66 -5.13 11.74
C THR A 16 8.77 -5.78 12.54
N LYS A 17 9.81 -5.02 12.92
CA LYS A 17 10.92 -5.51 13.73
C LYS A 17 10.44 -6.09 15.07
N ALA A 18 9.42 -5.48 15.69
CA ALA A 18 8.89 -5.93 16.97
C ALA A 18 8.12 -7.27 16.87
N VAL A 19 7.39 -7.52 15.75
CA VAL A 19 6.55 -8.71 15.62
C VAL A 19 7.25 -9.89 14.95
N VAL A 20 8.27 -9.67 14.13
CA VAL A 20 9.00 -10.72 13.39
C VAL A 20 9.56 -11.84 14.28
N PRO A 21 10.14 -11.59 15.46
CA PRO A 21 10.61 -12.68 16.33
C PRO A 21 9.50 -13.67 16.71
N TYR A 22 8.30 -13.18 16.97
CA TYR A 22 7.13 -14.02 17.28
C TYR A 22 6.65 -14.81 16.07
N MET A 23 6.64 -14.18 14.89
CA MET A 23 6.29 -14.85 13.63
C MET A 23 7.30 -15.97 13.30
N LYS A 24 8.60 -15.72 13.48
CA LYS A 24 9.65 -16.73 13.29
C LYS A 24 9.46 -17.92 14.24
N ALA A 25 9.16 -17.67 15.51
CA ALA A 25 8.97 -18.73 16.51
C ALA A 25 7.83 -19.70 16.17
N GLN A 26 6.79 -19.24 15.47
CA GLN A 26 5.66 -20.08 15.04
C GLN A 26 5.76 -20.56 13.59
N ASN A 27 6.82 -20.21 12.86
CA ASN A 27 6.97 -20.47 11.42
C ASN A 27 5.75 -20.03 10.60
N PHE A 28 5.18 -18.88 10.94
CA PHE A 28 4.01 -18.31 10.28
C PHE A 28 3.96 -16.81 10.50
N GLY A 29 3.73 -16.06 9.43
CA GLY A 29 3.50 -14.62 9.51
C GLY A 29 2.98 -14.03 8.21
N ARG A 30 2.29 -12.91 8.35
CA ARG A 30 1.79 -12.11 7.22
C ARG A 30 2.06 -10.65 7.53
N VAL A 31 2.93 -10.03 6.74
CA VAL A 31 3.25 -8.61 6.84
C VAL A 31 2.70 -7.91 5.60
N ILE A 32 1.86 -6.90 5.80
CA ILE A 32 1.29 -6.13 4.71
C ILE A 32 1.52 -4.65 4.99
N PHE A 33 2.27 -4.00 4.11
CA PHE A 33 2.44 -2.55 4.15
C PHE A 33 1.37 -1.85 3.32
N GLN A 34 0.83 -0.76 3.83
CA GLN A 34 -0.04 0.11 3.05
C GLN A 34 0.80 1.13 2.29
N ALA A 35 1.16 0.76 1.07
CA ALA A 35 1.80 1.64 0.10
C ALA A 35 0.79 2.65 -0.48
N SER A 36 0.97 3.07 -1.70
CA SER A 36 0.07 3.96 -2.45
C SER A 36 0.38 3.85 -3.94
N MET A 37 -0.54 4.22 -4.78
CA MET A 37 -0.23 4.45 -6.20
C MET A 37 0.94 5.44 -6.38
N THR A 38 1.14 6.37 -5.43
CA THR A 38 2.29 7.31 -5.45
C THR A 38 3.64 6.64 -5.20
N SER A 39 3.68 5.34 -4.87
CA SER A 39 4.90 4.55 -4.87
C SER A 39 5.46 4.30 -6.28
N TYR A 40 4.63 4.49 -7.30
CA TYR A 40 4.94 4.22 -8.70
C TYR A 40 4.89 5.46 -9.59
N ILE A 41 4.01 6.41 -9.25
CA ILE A 41 3.80 7.63 -10.05
C ILE A 41 4.00 8.87 -9.21
N GLY A 42 4.50 9.93 -9.84
CA GLY A 42 4.63 11.24 -9.21
C GLY A 42 3.28 11.92 -9.00
N GLN A 43 3.14 12.56 -7.84
CA GLN A 43 2.05 13.48 -7.56
C GLN A 43 2.65 14.79 -7.02
N PRO A 44 2.28 15.95 -7.57
CA PRO A 44 2.76 17.23 -7.07
C PRO A 44 2.47 17.43 -5.58
N MET A 45 3.35 18.17 -4.91
CA MET A 45 3.20 18.63 -3.51
C MET A 45 3.26 17.54 -2.42
N VAL A 46 3.54 16.27 -2.76
CA VAL A 46 3.56 15.15 -1.80
C VAL A 46 4.88 14.36 -1.81
N VAL A 47 6.02 15.03 -2.08
CA VAL A 47 7.33 14.36 -2.19
C VAL A 47 7.66 13.50 -0.96
N GLY A 48 7.43 13.97 0.26
CA GLY A 48 7.70 13.21 1.48
C GLY A 48 6.81 11.96 1.59
N TYR A 49 5.54 12.09 1.26
CA TYR A 49 4.60 10.97 1.24
C TYR A 49 4.97 9.93 0.17
N SER A 50 5.21 10.37 -1.06
CA SER A 50 5.60 9.47 -2.16
C SER A 50 6.90 8.74 -1.86
N THR A 51 7.90 9.43 -1.29
CA THR A 51 9.16 8.82 -0.86
C THR A 51 8.92 7.74 0.20
N ALA A 52 8.13 8.06 1.23
CA ALA A 52 7.81 7.09 2.29
C ALA A 52 7.08 5.85 1.73
N LYS A 53 6.11 6.07 0.85
CA LYS A 53 5.32 4.98 0.25
C LYS A 53 6.13 4.16 -0.76
N ALA A 54 7.02 4.77 -1.52
CA ALA A 54 7.95 4.07 -2.41
C ALA A 54 9.00 3.25 -1.62
N GLY A 55 9.40 3.69 -0.43
CA GLY A 55 10.30 2.95 0.46
C GLY A 55 9.80 1.55 0.82
N PHE A 56 8.48 1.34 0.85
CA PHE A 56 7.93 0.00 1.08
C PHE A 56 8.29 -1.00 0.00
N LEU A 57 8.53 -0.57 -1.24
CA LEU A 57 8.96 -1.48 -2.32
C LEU A 57 10.31 -2.12 -1.99
N GLY A 58 11.27 -1.34 -1.50
CA GLY A 58 12.54 -1.88 -1.01
C GLY A 58 12.36 -2.80 0.19
N MET A 59 11.51 -2.41 1.16
CA MET A 59 11.25 -3.21 2.36
C MET A 59 10.63 -4.57 2.03
N ILE A 60 9.61 -4.64 1.16
CA ILE A 60 8.98 -5.93 0.83
C ILE A 60 9.96 -6.89 0.14
N HIS A 61 10.83 -6.40 -0.73
CA HIS A 61 11.81 -7.25 -1.40
C HIS A 61 12.84 -7.81 -0.42
N THR A 62 13.45 -6.95 0.40
CA THR A 62 14.48 -7.37 1.36
C THR A 62 13.91 -8.28 2.44
N LEU A 63 12.79 -7.88 3.06
CA LEU A 63 12.17 -8.68 4.12
C LEU A 63 11.62 -10.01 3.60
N THR A 64 11.17 -10.09 2.36
CA THR A 64 10.79 -11.37 1.74
C THR A 64 12.01 -12.30 1.68
N ALA A 65 13.16 -11.82 1.21
CA ALA A 65 14.37 -12.62 1.14
C ALA A 65 14.85 -13.12 2.51
N GLU A 66 14.69 -12.29 3.55
CA GLU A 66 15.11 -12.60 4.93
C GLU A 66 14.14 -13.51 5.70
N LEU A 67 12.84 -13.50 5.34
CA LEU A 67 11.79 -14.07 6.19
C LEU A 67 11.05 -15.25 5.55
N ALA A 68 11.21 -15.50 4.26
CA ALA A 68 10.47 -16.53 3.54
C ALA A 68 10.72 -17.96 4.10
N GLU A 69 11.94 -18.27 4.53
CA GLU A 69 12.29 -19.57 5.12
C GLU A 69 11.49 -19.87 6.41
N PHE A 70 10.99 -18.85 7.10
CA PHE A 70 10.17 -18.98 8.30
C PHE A 70 8.66 -19.00 8.01
N GLY A 71 8.23 -19.24 6.76
CA GLY A 71 6.82 -19.24 6.39
C GLY A 71 6.12 -17.87 6.48
N ILE A 72 6.91 -16.79 6.51
CA ILE A 72 6.41 -15.41 6.59
C ILE A 72 6.35 -14.81 5.19
N THR A 73 5.19 -14.29 4.79
CA THR A 73 5.06 -13.52 3.55
C THR A 73 5.05 -12.02 3.85
N VAL A 74 5.69 -11.25 2.97
CA VAL A 74 5.78 -9.79 3.11
C VAL A 74 5.32 -9.14 1.80
N ASN A 75 4.22 -8.40 1.85
CA ASN A 75 3.61 -7.77 0.69
C ASN A 75 3.23 -6.32 0.99
N ALA A 76 2.80 -5.61 -0.02
CA ALA A 76 2.18 -4.29 0.13
C ALA A 76 0.90 -4.20 -0.69
N ILE A 77 0.03 -3.28 -0.32
CA ILE A 77 -1.14 -2.88 -1.11
C ILE A 77 -0.94 -1.42 -1.49
N ALA A 78 -1.18 -1.09 -2.75
CA ALA A 78 -1.10 0.27 -3.28
C ALA A 78 -2.51 0.77 -3.68
N PRO A 79 -3.26 1.37 -2.73
CA PRO A 79 -4.55 1.96 -3.06
C PRO A 79 -4.39 3.13 -4.03
N GLY A 80 -5.36 3.25 -4.96
CA GLY A 80 -5.59 4.44 -5.75
C GLY A 80 -6.45 5.45 -4.99
N TRP A 81 -7.44 6.03 -5.68
CA TRP A 81 -8.44 6.88 -5.04
C TRP A 81 -9.57 6.02 -4.47
N ILE A 82 -9.72 6.11 -3.16
CA ILE A 82 -10.69 5.33 -2.38
C ILE A 82 -11.70 6.28 -1.74
N ASP A 83 -12.96 5.90 -1.75
CA ASP A 83 -14.08 6.65 -1.19
C ASP A 83 -13.95 6.73 0.34
N THR A 84 -13.41 7.83 0.81
CA THR A 84 -13.09 8.06 2.23
C THR A 84 -13.37 9.53 2.59
N PRO A 85 -13.53 9.85 3.87
CA PRO A 85 -13.63 11.25 4.31
C PRO A 85 -12.46 12.12 3.85
N MET A 86 -11.25 11.54 3.71
CA MET A 86 -10.09 12.25 3.19
C MET A 86 -10.24 12.59 1.71
N PHE A 87 -10.78 11.66 0.91
CA PHE A 87 -11.06 11.89 -0.51
C PHE A 87 -12.08 13.00 -0.69
N HIS A 88 -13.20 12.93 0.01
CA HIS A 88 -14.24 13.95 -0.02
C HIS A 88 -13.73 15.32 0.40
N LYS A 89 -13.00 15.42 1.50
CA LYS A 89 -12.36 16.67 1.92
C LYS A 89 -11.49 17.29 0.83
N ALA A 90 -10.89 16.48 -0.02
CA ALA A 90 -9.99 16.94 -1.08
C ALA A 90 -10.71 17.27 -2.40
N THR A 91 -11.96 16.82 -2.60
CA THR A 91 -12.63 16.87 -3.91
C THR A 91 -14.00 17.51 -3.92
N ASP A 92 -14.75 17.53 -2.80
CA ASP A 92 -16.14 18.01 -2.79
C ASP A 92 -16.28 19.49 -3.16
N ASN A 93 -15.26 20.29 -2.87
CA ASN A 93 -15.20 21.70 -3.23
C ASN A 93 -14.23 22.01 -4.39
N ASP A 94 -13.80 20.98 -5.15
CA ASP A 94 -12.85 21.12 -6.26
C ASP A 94 -13.29 20.23 -7.45
N PRO A 95 -14.37 20.63 -8.16
CA PRO A 95 -14.86 19.87 -9.31
C PRO A 95 -13.81 19.62 -10.41
N PRO A 96 -12.91 20.57 -10.75
CA PRO A 96 -11.83 20.31 -11.71
C PRO A 96 -10.88 19.19 -11.26
N ARG A 97 -10.56 19.14 -9.98
CA ARG A 97 -9.75 18.07 -9.39
C ARG A 97 -10.44 16.73 -9.45
N LEU A 98 -11.72 16.67 -9.09
CA LEU A 98 -12.53 15.46 -9.20
C LEU A 98 -12.58 14.95 -10.64
N ALA A 99 -12.86 15.83 -11.59
CA ALA A 99 -12.89 15.48 -13.02
C ALA A 99 -11.55 14.91 -13.51
N LYS A 100 -10.43 15.51 -13.09
CA LYS A 100 -9.08 15.03 -13.41
C LYS A 100 -8.83 13.63 -12.83
N ILE A 101 -9.24 13.39 -11.60
CA ILE A 101 -9.12 12.08 -10.95
C ILE A 101 -9.96 11.05 -11.70
N MET A 102 -11.24 11.33 -11.92
CA MET A 102 -12.16 10.43 -12.63
C MET A 102 -11.72 10.14 -14.07
N GLY A 103 -11.14 11.13 -14.73
CA GLY A 103 -10.57 10.96 -16.07
C GLY A 103 -9.40 9.97 -16.12
N ARG A 104 -8.64 9.87 -15.02
CA ARG A 104 -7.48 8.98 -14.92
C ARG A 104 -7.84 7.53 -14.55
N ILE A 105 -9.01 7.29 -13.95
CA ILE A 105 -9.41 5.94 -13.52
C ILE A 105 -10.14 5.23 -14.66
N PRO A 106 -9.58 4.16 -15.27
CA PRO A 106 -10.28 3.39 -16.30
C PRO A 106 -11.62 2.82 -15.83
N ALA A 107 -11.72 2.38 -14.58
CA ALA A 107 -12.97 1.86 -13.99
C ALA A 107 -14.08 2.92 -13.83
N LYS A 108 -13.78 4.22 -14.06
CA LYS A 108 -14.71 5.36 -13.99
C LYS A 108 -15.44 5.51 -12.65
N LYS A 109 -14.86 5.00 -11.60
CA LYS A 109 -15.32 5.14 -10.21
C LYS A 109 -14.13 5.09 -9.25
N VAL A 110 -14.26 5.67 -8.08
CA VAL A 110 -13.35 5.47 -6.97
C VAL A 110 -13.58 4.09 -6.33
N GLY A 111 -12.56 3.54 -5.67
CA GLY A 111 -12.68 2.27 -4.97
C GLY A 111 -13.43 2.42 -3.64
N ASP A 112 -14.05 1.35 -3.19
CA ASP A 112 -14.60 1.24 -1.84
C ASP A 112 -13.46 0.87 -0.86
N PRO A 113 -13.45 1.37 0.39
CA PRO A 113 -12.53 0.89 1.43
C PRO A 113 -12.49 -0.64 1.57
N MET A 114 -13.61 -1.31 1.32
CA MET A 114 -13.72 -2.76 1.34
C MET A 114 -12.86 -3.42 0.25
N ASP A 115 -12.64 -2.79 -0.90
CA ASP A 115 -11.76 -3.33 -1.96
C ASP A 115 -10.34 -3.50 -1.44
N VAL A 116 -9.86 -2.54 -0.63
CA VAL A 116 -8.56 -2.62 0.04
C VAL A 116 -8.59 -3.68 1.16
N GLY A 117 -9.65 -3.70 1.96
CA GLY A 117 -9.84 -4.65 3.06
C GLY A 117 -9.87 -6.11 2.58
N MET A 118 -10.60 -6.39 1.51
CA MET A 118 -10.68 -7.74 0.92
C MET A 118 -9.34 -8.17 0.31
N THR A 119 -8.60 -7.25 -0.30
CA THR A 119 -7.24 -7.54 -0.78
C THR A 119 -6.30 -7.88 0.39
N ALA A 120 -6.38 -7.15 1.49
CA ALA A 120 -5.61 -7.45 2.70
C ALA A 120 -5.99 -8.83 3.28
N ALA A 121 -7.29 -9.13 3.38
CA ALA A 121 -7.79 -10.41 3.85
C ALA A 121 -7.29 -11.58 2.97
N PHE A 122 -7.32 -11.42 1.64
CA PHE A 122 -6.75 -12.40 0.71
C PHE A 122 -5.27 -12.62 0.96
N LEU A 123 -4.47 -11.56 1.02
CA LEU A 123 -3.02 -11.66 1.25
C LEU A 123 -2.67 -12.25 2.62
N CYS A 124 -3.54 -12.10 3.62
CA CYS A 124 -3.39 -12.72 4.94
C CYS A 124 -3.79 -14.21 4.94
N SER A 125 -4.57 -14.67 3.97
CA SER A 125 -5.11 -16.01 3.93
C SER A 125 -4.09 -17.05 3.44
N ASN A 126 -4.45 -18.34 3.61
CA ASN A 126 -3.68 -19.44 3.04
C ASN A 126 -3.74 -19.49 1.50
N ALA A 127 -4.74 -18.87 0.87
CA ALA A 127 -4.81 -18.77 -0.58
C ALA A 127 -3.61 -17.98 -1.17
N ALA A 128 -3.06 -17.04 -0.41
CA ALA A 128 -1.91 -16.23 -0.79
C ALA A 128 -0.57 -16.75 -0.21
N ARG A 129 -0.51 -17.98 0.29
CA ARG A 129 0.69 -18.50 1.01
C ARG A 129 1.99 -18.48 0.20
N TYR A 130 1.90 -18.40 -1.12
CA TYR A 130 3.06 -18.36 -2.03
C TYR A 130 3.25 -16.99 -2.70
N ILE A 131 2.48 -15.99 -2.26
CA ILE A 131 2.60 -14.60 -2.72
C ILE A 131 3.42 -13.82 -1.70
N SER A 132 4.63 -13.41 -2.08
CA SER A 132 5.52 -12.61 -1.24
C SER A 132 6.39 -11.70 -2.10
N GLY A 133 6.73 -10.53 -1.61
CA GLY A 133 7.55 -9.54 -2.31
C GLY A 133 6.78 -8.71 -3.34
N THR A 134 5.45 -8.75 -3.34
CA THR A 134 4.64 -7.99 -4.29
C THR A 134 3.94 -6.79 -3.66
N CYS A 135 3.71 -5.78 -4.48
CA CYS A 135 2.85 -4.65 -4.13
C CYS A 135 1.65 -4.65 -5.07
N VAL A 136 0.48 -4.92 -4.53
CA VAL A 136 -0.78 -5.12 -5.27
C VAL A 136 -1.50 -3.79 -5.42
N PRO A 137 -1.68 -3.26 -6.65
CA PRO A 137 -2.52 -2.08 -6.89
C PRO A 137 -4.00 -2.42 -6.63
N VAL A 138 -4.69 -1.50 -5.93
CA VAL A 138 -6.15 -1.52 -5.75
C VAL A 138 -6.65 -0.14 -6.16
N ASP A 139 -6.76 0.10 -7.46
CA ASP A 139 -6.80 1.45 -8.02
C ASP A 139 -7.73 1.63 -9.25
N GLY A 140 -8.50 0.61 -9.60
CA GLY A 140 -9.37 0.66 -10.78
C GLY A 140 -8.63 0.88 -12.11
N GLY A 141 -7.34 0.54 -12.16
CA GLY A 141 -6.46 0.71 -13.32
C GLY A 141 -5.79 2.09 -13.40
N ALA A 142 -5.86 2.92 -12.37
CA ALA A 142 -5.34 4.28 -12.40
C ALA A 142 -3.82 4.37 -12.62
N LEU A 143 -3.05 3.35 -12.23
CA LEU A 143 -1.62 3.27 -12.50
C LEU A 143 -1.29 3.04 -13.97
N ILE A 144 -2.13 2.30 -14.68
CA ILE A 144 -1.96 2.06 -16.12
C ILE A 144 -2.27 3.32 -16.89
N GLY A 145 -3.38 3.97 -16.61
CA GLY A 145 -3.88 5.27 -17.12
C GLY A 145 -3.62 5.55 -18.61
N PHE A 146 -4.57 6.14 -19.26
CA PHE A 146 -4.39 6.65 -20.63
C PHE A 146 -4.37 8.16 -20.66
#